data_fd95332e81e50611311e6b6dcb4a7ada
#
_entry.id   fd95332e81e50611311e6b6dcb4a7ada
#
_cell.length_a   1.000
_cell.length_b   1.000
_cell.length_c   1.000
_cell.angle_alpha   90.00
_cell.angle_beta   90.00
_cell.angle_gamma   90.00
#
_symmetry.space_group_name_H-M   'P 1'
#
loop_
_entity.id
_entity.type
_entity.pdbx_description
1 polymer ?
#
loop_
_entity_poly.entity_id
_entity_poly.type
_entity_poly.pdbx_seq_one_letter_code
_entity_poly.pdbx_strand_id
1 'polypeptide(L)'
;AASVSGFVQRTLPPAALLKAAFEIKDGGTYPPDEVETALINCGYSRTEQVEGPGQYARRGGILDFFSPHDTEPVRIEFWGDDIDSMAHFEISSQRRTEHMDNCVILPATETLPSLADGGIPALCEEMEKFAQNYSKRRSSETASTLAANMRADAERLSQGILISDADRY
;
A
#
# COMPACT_ATOMS: atom_id res chain seq x y z
N ALA A 1 -8.74 0.40 25.87
CA ALA A 1 -9.99 1.16 25.61
C ALA A 1 -10.00 1.59 24.15
N ALA A 2 -11.08 1.31 23.43
CA ALA A 2 -11.28 1.75 22.05
C ALA A 2 -12.45 2.74 21.99
N SER A 3 -12.38 3.72 21.07
CA SER A 3 -13.51 4.58 20.77
C SER A 3 -14.60 3.79 20.01
N VAL A 4 -15.85 4.28 20.03
CA VAL A 4 -16.94 3.65 19.27
C VAL A 4 -16.62 3.62 17.78
N SER A 5 -15.99 4.65 17.24
CA SER A 5 -15.52 4.70 15.85
C SER A 5 -14.47 3.65 15.55
N GLY A 6 -13.49 3.45 16.44
CA GLY A 6 -12.48 2.40 16.27
C GLY A 6 -13.03 0.98 16.39
N PHE A 7 -14.18 0.79 17.09
CA PHE A 7 -14.82 -0.53 17.22
C PHE A 7 -15.64 -0.90 15.97
N VAL A 8 -16.10 0.10 15.21
CA VAL A 8 -16.92 -0.10 14.00
C VAL A 8 -16.05 -0.12 12.73
N GLN A 9 -14.79 0.29 12.85
CA GLN A 9 -13.84 0.29 11.73
C GLN A 9 -13.55 -1.15 11.30
N ARG A 10 -13.71 -1.43 10.02
CA ARG A 10 -13.31 -2.72 9.45
C ARG A 10 -11.80 -2.76 9.32
N THR A 11 -11.20 -3.83 9.82
CA THR A 11 -9.77 -4.12 9.68
C THR A 11 -9.57 -5.24 8.67
N LEU A 12 -8.38 -5.33 8.08
CA LEU A 12 -8.02 -6.45 7.22
C LEU A 12 -8.12 -7.77 8.01
N PRO A 13 -8.81 -8.78 7.48
CA PRO A 13 -8.78 -10.12 8.08
C PRO A 13 -7.34 -10.65 8.15
N PRO A 14 -6.94 -11.39 9.20
CA PRO A 14 -5.59 -11.94 9.32
C PRO A 14 -5.13 -12.74 8.09
N ALA A 15 -6.03 -13.48 7.46
CA ALA A 15 -5.73 -14.23 6.24
C ALA A 15 -5.40 -13.32 5.05
N ALA A 16 -6.07 -12.17 4.92
CA ALA A 16 -5.79 -11.19 3.87
C ALA A 16 -4.46 -10.48 4.13
N LEU A 17 -4.16 -10.15 5.39
CA LEU A 17 -2.87 -9.58 5.80
C LEU A 17 -1.72 -10.53 5.44
N LEU A 18 -1.83 -11.81 5.80
CA LEU A 18 -0.80 -12.82 5.48
C LEU A 18 -0.64 -13.04 3.97
N LYS A 19 -1.73 -12.96 3.21
CA LYS A 19 -1.68 -13.07 1.74
C LYS A 19 -0.98 -11.89 1.08
N ALA A 20 -1.09 -10.70 1.67
CA ALA A 20 -0.44 -9.49 1.18
C ALA A 20 1.01 -9.35 1.64
N ALA A 21 1.43 -10.09 2.67
CA ALA A 21 2.79 -10.05 3.21
C ALA A 21 3.82 -10.56 2.18
N PHE A 22 4.92 -9.84 2.04
CA PHE A 22 6.04 -10.21 1.16
C PHE A 22 7.31 -10.32 1.99
N GLU A 23 7.85 -11.54 2.12
CA GLU A 23 9.06 -11.83 2.90
C GLU A 23 10.30 -11.68 2.04
N ILE A 24 11.31 -10.99 2.55
CA ILE A 24 12.61 -10.77 1.93
C ILE A 24 13.70 -11.26 2.87
N LYS A 25 14.70 -11.96 2.32
CA LYS A 25 15.86 -12.50 3.06
C LYS A 25 17.14 -11.91 2.52
N ASP A 26 18.07 -11.59 3.43
CA ASP A 26 19.41 -11.13 3.07
C ASP A 26 20.13 -12.17 2.22
N GLY A 27 20.89 -11.71 1.21
CA GLY A 27 21.53 -12.57 0.23
C GLY A 27 20.58 -13.31 -0.71
N GLY A 28 19.27 -13.02 -0.67
CA GLY A 28 18.29 -13.57 -1.61
C GLY A 28 18.29 -12.83 -2.95
N THR A 29 17.69 -13.46 -3.97
CA THR A 29 17.54 -12.86 -5.31
C THR A 29 16.12 -12.38 -5.48
N TYR A 30 15.94 -11.07 -5.58
CA TYR A 30 14.65 -10.40 -5.77
C TYR A 30 14.84 -9.22 -6.72
N PRO A 31 14.24 -9.23 -7.91
CA PRO A 31 14.29 -8.07 -8.79
C PRO A 31 13.79 -6.81 -8.04
N PRO A 32 14.54 -5.69 -8.04
CA PRO A 32 14.11 -4.48 -7.33
C PRO A 32 12.72 -3.97 -7.73
N ASP A 33 12.32 -4.20 -8.99
CA ASP A 33 10.99 -3.84 -9.49
C ASP A 33 9.88 -4.71 -8.88
N GLU A 34 10.17 -5.97 -8.54
CA GLU A 34 9.23 -6.86 -7.85
C GLU A 34 9.00 -6.39 -6.42
N VAL A 35 10.08 -6.02 -5.71
CA VAL A 35 10.00 -5.49 -4.34
C VAL A 35 9.27 -4.14 -4.32
N GLU A 36 9.53 -3.27 -5.30
CA GLU A 36 8.80 -2.01 -5.45
C GLU A 36 7.31 -2.25 -5.72
N THR A 37 6.99 -3.22 -6.57
CA THR A 37 5.60 -3.62 -6.85
C THR A 37 4.89 -4.15 -5.60
N ALA A 38 5.59 -4.94 -4.77
CA ALA A 38 5.06 -5.43 -3.50
C ALA A 38 4.73 -4.27 -2.55
N LEU A 39 5.59 -3.27 -2.44
CA LEU A 39 5.35 -2.07 -1.64
C LEU A 39 4.12 -1.28 -2.15
N ILE A 40 4.01 -1.07 -3.46
CA ILE A 40 2.85 -0.40 -4.06
C ILE A 40 1.57 -1.19 -3.75
N ASN A 41 1.58 -2.50 -3.93
CA ASN A 41 0.43 -3.36 -3.65
C ASN A 41 0.06 -3.39 -2.16
N CYS A 42 1.03 -3.18 -1.27
CA CYS A 42 0.84 -3.02 0.16
C CYS A 42 0.44 -1.59 0.58
N GLY A 43 0.24 -0.68 -0.36
CA GLY A 43 -0.28 0.68 -0.10
C GLY A 43 0.77 1.68 0.36
N TYR A 44 2.07 1.43 0.13
CA TYR A 44 3.11 2.42 0.41
C TYR A 44 3.11 3.52 -0.64
N SER A 45 3.37 4.74 -0.19
CA SER A 45 3.50 5.93 -1.05
C SER A 45 4.95 6.18 -1.42
N ARG A 46 5.21 6.41 -2.71
CA ARG A 46 6.55 6.76 -3.19
C ARG A 46 6.90 8.18 -2.81
N THR A 47 8.12 8.37 -2.29
CA THR A 47 8.70 9.67 -1.93
C THR A 47 10.12 9.78 -2.47
N GLU A 48 10.70 10.98 -2.46
CA GLU A 48 12.12 11.16 -2.79
C GLU A 48 13.03 10.60 -1.69
N GLN A 49 12.59 10.73 -0.45
CA GLN A 49 13.26 10.24 0.76
C GLN A 49 12.20 9.79 1.76
N VAL A 50 12.46 8.70 2.47
CA VAL A 50 11.58 8.20 3.52
C VAL A 50 11.70 9.10 4.76
N GLU A 51 10.58 9.67 5.17
CA GLU A 51 10.46 10.57 6.33
C GLU A 51 9.47 10.05 7.39
N GLY A 52 8.66 9.06 7.04
CA GLY A 52 7.65 8.52 7.94
C GLY A 52 7.07 7.18 7.50
N PRO A 53 6.26 6.55 8.36
CA PRO A 53 5.61 5.27 8.08
C PRO A 53 4.73 5.31 6.84
N GLY A 54 4.65 4.17 6.13
CA GLY A 54 3.87 4.02 4.91
C GLY A 54 4.53 4.63 3.67
N GLN A 55 5.79 5.06 3.76
CA GLN A 55 6.55 5.63 2.66
C GLN A 55 7.62 4.67 2.17
N TYR A 56 7.97 4.79 0.87
CA TYR A 56 9.16 4.17 0.29
C TYR A 56 9.86 5.11 -0.68
N ALA A 57 11.15 4.90 -0.87
CA ALA A 57 11.98 5.62 -1.83
C ALA A 57 12.92 4.65 -2.54
N ARG A 58 13.12 4.83 -3.84
CA ARG A 58 14.08 4.06 -4.63
C ARG A 58 15.07 4.97 -5.32
N ARG A 59 16.36 4.69 -5.14
CA ARG A 59 17.47 5.45 -5.70
C ARG A 59 18.55 4.50 -6.21
N GLY A 60 18.53 4.21 -7.52
CA GLY A 60 19.43 3.24 -8.12
C GLY A 60 19.22 1.84 -7.53
N GLY A 61 20.25 1.25 -6.96
CA GLY A 61 20.21 -0.04 -6.28
C GLY A 61 19.83 0.02 -4.79
N ILE A 62 19.32 1.15 -4.30
CA ILE A 62 18.88 1.31 -2.91
C ILE A 62 17.38 1.48 -2.87
N LEU A 63 16.72 0.69 -2.02
CA LEU A 63 15.30 0.78 -1.76
C LEU A 63 15.10 0.93 -0.24
N ASP A 64 14.53 2.07 0.14
CA ASP A 64 14.19 2.42 1.52
C ASP A 64 12.69 2.31 1.70
N PHE A 65 12.21 1.76 2.82
CA PHE A 65 10.79 1.81 3.18
C PHE A 65 10.60 1.85 4.69
N PHE A 66 9.46 2.38 5.13
CA PHE A 66 9.10 2.45 6.54
C PHE A 66 7.73 1.82 6.77
N SER A 67 7.73 0.62 7.33
CA SER A 67 6.52 -0.08 7.72
C SER A 67 5.83 0.64 8.89
N PRO A 68 4.48 0.84 8.86
CA PRO A 68 3.75 1.39 10.01
C PRO A 68 3.80 0.49 11.26
N HIS A 69 4.24 -0.75 11.11
CA HIS A 69 4.35 -1.73 12.20
C HIS A 69 5.73 -1.75 12.85
N ASP A 70 6.71 -1.07 12.25
CA ASP A 70 8.08 -1.01 12.73
C ASP A 70 8.39 0.32 13.43
N THR A 71 9.45 0.36 14.21
CA THR A 71 9.93 1.57 14.89
C THR A 71 10.98 2.33 14.09
N GLU A 72 11.63 1.66 13.15
CA GLU A 72 12.69 2.22 12.29
C GLU A 72 12.47 1.78 10.85
N PRO A 73 12.85 2.61 9.87
CA PRO A 73 12.78 2.25 8.46
C PRO A 73 13.86 1.23 8.08
N VAL A 74 13.62 0.53 6.97
CA VAL A 74 14.49 -0.49 6.41
C VAL A 74 15.12 0.02 5.12
N ARG A 75 16.41 -0.24 4.94
CA ARG A 75 17.17 -0.04 3.70
C ARG A 75 17.62 -1.38 3.14
N ILE A 76 17.27 -1.62 1.89
CA ILE A 76 17.73 -2.76 1.10
C ILE A 76 18.69 -2.24 0.04
N GLU A 77 19.90 -2.81 -0.02
CA GLU A 77 20.89 -2.52 -1.05
C GLU A 77 20.97 -3.70 -2.01
N PHE A 78 20.86 -3.43 -3.30
CA PHE A 78 20.85 -4.44 -4.36
C PHE A 78 22.12 -4.36 -5.20
N TRP A 79 22.62 -5.53 -5.60
CA TRP A 79 23.58 -5.69 -6.66
C TRP A 79 22.91 -6.48 -7.82
N GLY A 80 22.42 -5.75 -8.83
CA GLY A 80 21.50 -6.35 -9.82
C GLY A 80 20.19 -6.76 -9.17
N ASP A 81 19.86 -8.05 -9.25
CA ASP A 81 18.67 -8.63 -8.62
C ASP A 81 18.97 -9.29 -7.26
N ASP A 82 20.24 -9.33 -6.86
CA ASP A 82 20.65 -9.90 -5.58
C ASP A 82 20.66 -8.84 -4.49
N ILE A 83 20.22 -9.22 -3.30
CA ILE A 83 20.34 -8.38 -2.11
C ILE A 83 21.77 -8.48 -1.59
N ASP A 84 22.46 -7.35 -1.60
CA ASP A 84 23.81 -7.21 -1.05
C ASP A 84 23.76 -7.02 0.46
N SER A 85 22.79 -6.26 0.97
CA SER A 85 22.60 -6.07 2.41
C SER A 85 21.26 -5.48 2.76
N MET A 86 20.79 -5.78 3.99
CA MET A 86 19.61 -5.16 4.60
C MET A 86 19.95 -4.62 5.99
N ALA A 87 19.44 -3.44 6.31
CA ALA A 87 19.62 -2.83 7.63
C ALA A 87 18.51 -1.84 7.95
N HIS A 88 18.29 -1.61 9.24
CA HIS A 88 17.60 -0.41 9.68
C HIS A 88 18.44 0.84 9.42
N PHE A 89 17.81 2.00 9.36
CA PHE A 89 18.52 3.28 9.29
C PHE A 89 17.78 4.38 10.04
N GLU A 90 18.51 5.37 10.48
CA GLU A 90 17.97 6.55 11.15
C GLU A 90 17.55 7.60 10.12
N ILE A 91 16.32 8.09 10.19
CA ILE A 91 15.76 9.07 9.25
C ILE A 91 16.57 10.38 9.22
N SER A 92 16.96 10.89 10.40
CA SER A 92 17.61 12.20 10.56
C SER A 92 19.01 12.23 9.93
N SER A 93 19.79 11.16 10.10
CA SER A 93 21.16 11.05 9.62
C SER A 93 21.32 10.25 8.35
N GLN A 94 20.28 9.50 7.96
CA GLN A 94 20.29 8.53 6.85
C GLN A 94 21.35 7.42 7.01
N ARG A 95 21.87 7.24 8.22
CA ARG A 95 22.90 6.24 8.52
C ARG A 95 22.25 4.91 8.88
N ARG A 96 22.84 3.85 8.36
CA ARG A 96 22.49 2.47 8.73
C ARG A 96 22.76 2.26 10.20
N THR A 97 21.88 1.51 10.85
CA THR A 97 21.96 1.13 12.27
C THR A 97 22.17 -0.36 12.40
N GLU A 98 21.14 -1.14 12.56
CA GLU A 98 21.22 -2.57 12.82
C GLU A 98 21.02 -3.38 11.53
N HIS A 99 21.91 -4.38 11.31
CA HIS A 99 21.80 -5.31 10.20
C HIS A 99 20.61 -6.27 10.40
N MET A 100 19.97 -6.65 9.31
CA MET A 100 18.81 -7.53 9.29
C MET A 100 19.05 -8.72 8.38
N ASP A 101 18.73 -9.93 8.85
CA ASP A 101 18.79 -11.16 8.04
C ASP A 101 17.51 -11.37 7.21
N ASN A 102 16.41 -10.79 7.65
CA ASN A 102 15.11 -10.84 6.95
C ASN A 102 14.25 -9.62 7.28
N CYS A 103 13.35 -9.27 6.39
CA CYS A 103 12.27 -8.33 6.66
C CYS A 103 10.97 -8.81 5.98
N VAL A 104 9.84 -8.28 6.46
CA VAL A 104 8.53 -8.56 5.87
C VAL A 104 7.85 -7.24 5.53
N ILE A 105 7.53 -7.07 4.25
CA ILE A 105 6.68 -5.97 3.81
C ILE A 105 5.25 -6.34 4.18
N LEU A 106 4.68 -5.61 5.14
CA LEU A 106 3.29 -5.70 5.53
C LEU A 106 2.49 -4.54 4.96
N PRO A 107 1.16 -4.68 4.80
CA PRO A 107 0.31 -3.57 4.37
C PRO A 107 0.48 -2.31 5.20
N ALA A 108 0.70 -1.19 4.52
CA ALA A 108 0.78 0.14 5.14
C ALA A 108 -0.59 0.77 5.35
N THR A 109 -1.64 0.20 4.78
CA THR A 109 -3.03 0.62 4.90
C THR A 109 -3.94 -0.59 5.05
N GLU A 110 -5.06 -0.41 5.72
CA GLU A 110 -6.09 -1.46 5.85
C GLU A 110 -6.98 -1.57 4.61
N THR A 111 -6.91 -0.60 3.70
CA THR A 111 -7.72 -0.57 2.47
C THR A 111 -6.82 -0.85 1.27
N LEU A 112 -6.79 -2.11 0.86
CA LEU A 112 -6.00 -2.55 -0.29
C LEU A 112 -6.92 -2.97 -1.43
N PRO A 113 -7.10 -2.13 -2.45
CA PRO A 113 -7.93 -2.46 -3.63
C PRO A 113 -7.49 -3.75 -4.35
N SER A 114 -6.21 -4.10 -4.28
CA SER A 114 -5.65 -5.34 -4.84
C SER A 114 -6.16 -6.61 -4.17
N LEU A 115 -6.67 -6.53 -2.94
CA LEU A 115 -7.24 -7.65 -2.18
C LEU A 115 -8.76 -7.81 -2.36
N ALA A 116 -9.41 -6.93 -3.11
CA ALA A 116 -10.82 -7.07 -3.45
C ALA A 116 -11.08 -8.40 -4.18
N ASP A 117 -12.24 -9.00 -3.96
CA ASP A 117 -12.65 -10.22 -4.65
C ASP A 117 -12.68 -9.99 -6.16
N GLY A 118 -11.90 -10.77 -6.90
CA GLY A 118 -11.69 -10.58 -8.34
C GLY A 118 -10.70 -9.47 -8.71
N GLY A 119 -10.04 -8.85 -7.71
CA GLY A 119 -9.00 -7.83 -7.89
C GLY A 119 -9.53 -6.46 -8.33
N ILE A 120 -8.61 -5.56 -8.67
CA ILE A 120 -8.93 -4.19 -9.10
C ILE A 120 -9.95 -4.13 -10.26
N PRO A 121 -9.89 -4.96 -11.31
CA PRO A 121 -10.88 -4.89 -12.39
C PRO A 121 -12.31 -5.16 -11.92
N ALA A 122 -12.52 -6.16 -11.08
CA ALA A 122 -13.84 -6.48 -10.54
C ALA A 122 -14.33 -5.37 -9.59
N LEU A 123 -13.45 -4.82 -8.75
CA LEU A 123 -13.77 -3.69 -7.88
C LEU A 123 -14.21 -2.47 -8.70
N CYS A 124 -13.50 -2.12 -9.77
CA CYS A 124 -13.87 -1.00 -10.64
C CYS A 124 -15.25 -1.22 -11.29
N GLU A 125 -15.55 -2.45 -11.75
CA GLU A 125 -16.85 -2.78 -12.31
C GLU A 125 -17.98 -2.65 -11.28
N GLU A 126 -17.76 -3.09 -10.04
CA GLU A 126 -18.72 -2.92 -8.95
C GLU A 126 -18.93 -1.45 -8.59
N MET A 127 -17.86 -0.66 -8.51
CA MET A 127 -17.94 0.78 -8.28
C MET A 127 -18.79 1.49 -9.36
N GLU A 128 -18.57 1.16 -10.62
CA GLU A 128 -19.35 1.72 -11.73
C GLU A 128 -20.83 1.32 -11.65
N LYS A 129 -21.13 0.05 -11.41
CA LYS A 129 -22.50 -0.47 -11.23
C LYS A 129 -23.19 0.23 -10.06
N PHE A 130 -22.48 0.40 -8.94
CA PHE A 130 -23.03 1.11 -7.78
C PHE A 130 -23.31 2.57 -8.12
N ALA A 131 -22.37 3.29 -8.74
CA ALA A 131 -22.53 4.69 -9.14
C ALA A 131 -23.74 4.89 -10.07
N GLN A 132 -23.93 3.99 -11.06
CA GLN A 132 -25.09 4.01 -11.95
C GLN A 132 -26.42 3.80 -11.20
N ASN A 133 -26.47 2.79 -10.31
CA ASN A 133 -27.66 2.48 -9.55
C ASN A 133 -28.01 3.57 -8.54
N TYR A 134 -27.01 4.17 -7.92
CA TYR A 134 -27.17 5.22 -6.94
C TYR A 134 -27.72 6.50 -7.57
N SER A 135 -27.19 6.92 -8.71
CA SER A 135 -27.67 8.09 -9.45
C SER A 135 -29.08 7.91 -10.02
N LYS A 136 -29.47 6.67 -10.37
CA LYS A 136 -30.84 6.37 -10.82
C LYS A 136 -31.91 6.42 -9.71
N ARG A 137 -31.49 6.01 -8.48
CA ARG A 137 -32.45 5.91 -7.35
C ARG A 137 -32.61 7.20 -6.56
N ARG A 138 -31.68 8.14 -6.68
CA ARG A 138 -31.64 9.38 -5.91
C ARG A 138 -31.30 10.56 -6.83
N SER A 139 -32.29 11.40 -7.11
CA SER A 139 -32.15 12.62 -7.91
C SER A 139 -31.77 13.80 -7.02
N SER A 140 -30.60 13.74 -6.35
CA SER A 140 -30.06 14.86 -5.57
C SER A 140 -28.70 15.26 -6.12
N GLU A 141 -28.32 16.51 -5.96
CA GLU A 141 -27.00 17.01 -6.35
C GLU A 141 -25.88 16.23 -5.65
N THR A 142 -26.06 15.94 -4.36
CA THR A 142 -25.14 15.13 -3.56
C THR A 142 -24.98 13.72 -4.13
N ALA A 143 -26.06 13.09 -4.60
CA ALA A 143 -26.02 11.76 -5.19
C ALA A 143 -25.27 11.76 -6.53
N SER A 144 -25.45 12.79 -7.33
CA SER A 144 -24.74 12.97 -8.60
C SER A 144 -23.25 13.18 -8.38
N THR A 145 -22.88 13.99 -7.40
CA THR A 145 -21.48 14.25 -7.02
C THR A 145 -20.80 12.97 -6.51
N LEU A 146 -21.47 12.21 -5.63
CA LEU A 146 -20.92 10.94 -5.13
C LEU A 146 -20.69 9.94 -6.28
N ALA A 147 -21.68 9.78 -7.17
CA ALA A 147 -21.55 8.88 -8.31
C ALA A 147 -20.43 9.31 -9.28
N ALA A 148 -20.23 10.62 -9.46
CA ALA A 148 -19.13 11.14 -10.27
C ALA A 148 -17.76 10.86 -9.63
N ASN A 149 -17.64 11.07 -8.32
CA ASN A 149 -16.41 10.77 -7.58
C ASN A 149 -16.06 9.27 -7.64
N MET A 150 -17.05 8.39 -7.45
CA MET A 150 -16.82 6.94 -7.55
C MET A 150 -16.33 6.52 -8.93
N ARG A 151 -16.86 7.10 -10.01
CA ARG A 151 -16.37 6.80 -11.37
C ARG A 151 -14.94 7.30 -11.58
N ALA A 152 -14.64 8.51 -11.09
CA ALA A 152 -13.28 9.06 -11.17
C ALA A 152 -12.27 8.20 -10.40
N ASP A 153 -12.66 7.69 -9.23
CA ASP A 153 -11.82 6.80 -8.43
C ASP A 153 -11.65 5.42 -9.07
N ALA A 154 -12.71 4.85 -9.67
CA ALA A 154 -12.61 3.61 -10.45
C ALA A 154 -11.68 3.77 -11.66
N GLU A 155 -11.74 4.90 -12.36
CA GLU A 155 -10.83 5.20 -13.47
C GLU A 155 -9.38 5.30 -13.00
N ARG A 156 -9.12 5.99 -11.89
CA ARG A 156 -7.77 6.08 -11.28
C ARG A 156 -7.22 4.70 -10.91
N LEU A 157 -8.02 3.88 -10.24
CA LEU A 157 -7.64 2.51 -9.88
C LEU A 157 -7.32 1.66 -11.11
N SER A 158 -8.11 1.79 -12.20
CA SER A 158 -7.87 1.05 -13.45
C SER A 158 -6.55 1.44 -14.12
N GLN A 159 -6.05 2.66 -13.85
CA GLN A 159 -4.75 3.17 -14.31
C GLN A 159 -3.61 2.84 -13.34
N GLY A 160 -3.86 2.07 -12.26
CA GLY A 160 -2.86 1.72 -11.25
C GLY A 160 -2.55 2.86 -10.26
N ILE A 161 -3.38 3.90 -10.21
CA ILE A 161 -3.23 5.00 -9.26
C ILE A 161 -4.00 4.64 -8.00
N LEU A 162 -3.29 4.51 -6.87
CA LEU A 162 -3.93 4.31 -5.56
C LEU A 162 -4.76 5.54 -5.19
N ILE A 163 -5.95 5.29 -4.67
CA ILE A 163 -6.83 6.34 -4.17
C ILE A 163 -6.64 6.47 -2.66
N SER A 164 -6.40 7.70 -2.19
CA SER A 164 -6.51 8.03 -0.78
C SER A 164 -7.98 7.90 -0.38
N ASP A 165 -8.26 7.45 0.84
CA ASP A 165 -9.63 7.30 1.34
C ASP A 165 -10.46 6.18 0.64
N ALA A 166 -9.81 5.10 0.20
CA ALA A 166 -10.51 3.93 -0.33
C ALA A 166 -11.42 3.25 0.72
N ASP A 167 -11.28 3.60 1.99
CA ASP A 167 -12.17 3.22 3.10
C ASP A 167 -13.58 3.83 3.01
N ARG A 168 -13.82 4.72 2.05
CA ARG A 168 -15.15 5.29 1.78
C ARG A 168 -16.09 4.33 1.04
N TYR A 169 -15.57 3.27 0.47
CA TYR A 169 -16.27 2.28 -0.36
C TYR A 169 -16.27 0.88 0.34
#